data_c849f13b41cd04627670ae22bc64e434
#
_entry.id   c849f13b41cd04627670ae22bc64e434
#
_cell.length_a   1.000
_cell.length_b   1.000
_cell.length_c   1.000
_cell.angle_alpha   90.00
_cell.angle_beta   90.00
_cell.angle_gamma   90.00
#
_symmetry.space_group_name_H-M   'P 1'
#
loop_
_entity.id
_entity.type
_entity.pdbx_description
1 polymer ?
#
loop_
_entity_poly.entity_id
_entity_poly.type
_entity_poly.pdbx_seq_one_letter_code
_entity_poly.pdbx_strand_id
1 'polypeptide(L)'
;VGGNTFREKLEMGVTVYHTLKKVLKQKGYNTAVGDEGGFAPDLDGEEQAIELIIEAIQKAGYVPGTQVAIALDMASTEMWEEAKKIGKEGYYFWKNHQFKTKEEMIDFIEQLVKKYPIISIEDGLAEEDWESWKELTKRVGKQVQLVGDDLFVTNQKRLQKGIDMAVANSILIKPNQIGTITETLDTIELAKQYGYHTIISHRSGETEDTTIADIAVAVGAGQIKTGAPCRTDRVAKYNRLLNLSLIHISEPTRPLYI
;
A
#
# COMPACT_ATOMS: atom_id res chain seq x y z
N VAL A 1 -3.68 11.10 -4.67
CA VAL A 1 -4.99 11.20 -5.35
C VAL A 1 -5.16 12.52 -6.09
N GLY A 2 -4.53 13.60 -5.65
CA GLY A 2 -4.44 14.85 -6.38
C GLY A 2 -3.38 14.83 -7.48
N GLY A 3 -3.27 15.96 -8.21
CA GLY A 3 -2.33 16.11 -9.32
C GLY A 3 -2.82 15.50 -10.63
N ASN A 4 -2.55 16.18 -11.74
CA ASN A 4 -2.97 15.76 -13.08
C ASN A 4 -1.88 14.95 -13.80
N THR A 5 -0.63 15.12 -13.40
CA THR A 5 0.53 14.43 -13.98
C THR A 5 1.27 13.61 -12.94
N PHE A 6 2.03 12.62 -13.40
CA PHE A 6 2.87 11.82 -12.49
C PHE A 6 3.90 12.70 -11.77
N ARG A 7 4.46 13.71 -12.46
CA ARG A 7 5.39 14.64 -11.88
C ARG A 7 4.79 15.42 -10.71
N GLU A 8 3.59 15.97 -10.87
CA GLU A 8 2.87 16.67 -9.79
C GLU A 8 2.62 15.74 -8.59
N LYS A 9 2.19 14.52 -8.85
CA LYS A 9 1.97 13.51 -7.79
C LYS A 9 3.26 13.18 -7.03
N LEU A 10 4.38 13.04 -7.73
CA LEU A 10 5.67 12.79 -7.12
C LEU A 10 6.15 14.00 -6.30
N GLU A 11 6.01 15.23 -6.83
CA GLU A 11 6.35 16.47 -6.12
C GLU A 11 5.54 16.59 -4.81
N MET A 12 4.24 16.25 -4.83
CA MET A 12 3.41 16.21 -3.63
C MET A 12 3.95 15.19 -2.61
N GLY A 13 4.25 13.98 -3.04
CA GLY A 13 4.82 12.93 -2.18
C GLY A 13 6.15 13.34 -1.55
N VAL A 14 7.07 13.90 -2.34
CA VAL A 14 8.37 14.40 -1.86
C VAL A 14 8.19 15.56 -0.87
N THR A 15 7.28 16.50 -1.14
CA THR A 15 7.01 17.64 -0.27
C THR A 15 6.46 17.19 1.08
N VAL A 16 5.51 16.26 1.07
CA VAL A 16 4.95 15.67 2.32
C VAL A 16 6.04 14.91 3.08
N TYR A 17 6.85 14.11 2.41
CA TYR A 17 7.97 13.37 3.03
C TYR A 17 8.95 14.30 3.78
N HIS A 18 9.40 15.35 3.12
CA HIS A 18 10.32 16.33 3.74
C HIS A 18 9.65 17.14 4.85
N THR A 19 8.36 17.42 4.72
CA THR A 19 7.58 18.10 5.76
C THR A 19 7.40 17.19 6.97
N LEU A 20 7.11 15.90 6.78
CA LEU A 20 7.03 14.91 7.84
C LEU A 20 8.35 14.81 8.61
N LYS A 21 9.49 14.83 7.91
CA LYS A 21 10.82 14.87 8.55
C LYS A 21 10.97 16.07 9.49
N LYS A 22 10.48 17.25 9.07
CA LYS A 22 10.52 18.47 9.90
C LYS A 22 9.59 18.34 11.10
N VAL A 23 8.36 17.84 10.91
CA VAL A 23 7.39 17.61 12.00
C VAL A 23 7.96 16.66 13.05
N LEU A 24 8.52 15.52 12.63
CA LEU A 24 9.13 14.55 13.53
C LEU A 24 10.29 15.16 14.34
N LYS A 25 11.20 15.90 13.68
CA LYS A 25 12.30 16.59 14.35
C LYS A 25 11.82 17.62 15.37
N GLN A 26 10.81 18.41 15.03
CA GLN A 26 10.24 19.43 15.93
C GLN A 26 9.63 18.82 17.19
N LYS A 27 9.10 17.61 17.07
CA LYS A 27 8.53 16.84 18.18
C LYS A 27 9.56 15.98 18.93
N GLY A 28 10.85 16.02 18.53
CA GLY A 28 11.93 15.27 19.18
C GLY A 28 12.02 13.81 18.76
N TYR A 29 11.32 13.39 17.72
CA TYR A 29 11.39 12.02 17.21
C TYR A 29 12.62 11.77 16.34
N ASN A 30 13.07 10.51 16.33
CA ASN A 30 14.09 10.04 15.41
C ASN A 30 13.59 10.10 13.96
N THR A 31 14.46 10.50 13.04
CA THR A 31 14.21 10.56 11.60
C THR A 31 15.11 9.64 10.79
N ALA A 32 15.65 8.59 11.41
CA ALA A 32 16.27 7.48 10.68
C ALA A 32 15.21 6.78 9.81
N VAL A 33 15.67 6.25 8.68
CA VAL A 33 14.80 5.59 7.72
C VAL A 33 14.98 4.08 7.77
N GLY A 34 13.89 3.35 7.57
CA GLY A 34 13.91 1.91 7.37
C GLY A 34 14.31 1.52 5.94
N ASP A 35 14.22 0.24 5.64
CA ASP A 35 14.62 -0.33 4.35
C ASP A 35 13.85 0.26 3.17
N GLU A 36 12.58 0.58 3.36
CA GLU A 36 11.72 1.17 2.34
C GLU A 36 11.82 2.70 2.25
N GLY A 37 12.76 3.32 2.96
CA GLY A 37 13.01 4.76 2.94
C GLY A 37 12.07 5.60 3.81
N GLY A 38 11.07 5.01 4.43
CA GLY A 38 10.16 5.67 5.38
C GLY A 38 10.81 5.90 6.75
N PHE A 39 10.27 6.86 7.52
CA PHE A 39 10.72 7.10 8.89
C PHE A 39 10.17 6.02 9.83
N ALA A 40 10.98 5.63 10.81
CA ALA A 40 10.63 4.64 11.82
C ALA A 40 10.81 5.22 13.24
N PRO A 41 10.04 6.26 13.62
CA PRO A 41 10.07 6.81 14.96
C PRO A 41 9.44 5.84 15.96
N ASP A 42 9.88 5.91 17.21
CA ASP A 42 9.22 5.19 18.29
C ASP A 42 7.99 5.96 18.73
N LEU A 43 6.81 5.47 18.35
CA LEU A 43 5.51 6.09 18.59
C LEU A 43 4.73 5.28 19.65
N ASP A 44 3.78 5.92 20.32
CA ASP A 44 2.98 5.29 21.37
C ASP A 44 1.86 4.37 20.85
N GLY A 45 1.48 4.52 19.58
CA GLY A 45 0.42 3.72 18.96
C GLY A 45 0.22 4.01 17.47
N GLU A 46 -0.63 3.21 16.86
CA GLU A 46 -0.86 3.19 15.41
C GLU A 46 -1.49 4.50 14.91
N GLU A 47 -2.46 5.04 15.63
CA GLU A 47 -3.14 6.28 15.24
C GLU A 47 -2.21 7.50 15.27
N GLN A 48 -1.21 7.51 16.14
CA GLN A 48 -0.23 8.61 16.21
C GLN A 48 0.56 8.75 14.89
N ALA A 49 0.87 7.64 14.23
CA ALA A 49 1.51 7.67 12.91
C ALA A 49 0.61 8.34 11.87
N ILE A 50 -0.68 8.01 11.85
CA ILE A 50 -1.67 8.60 10.95
C ILE A 50 -1.80 10.10 11.20
N GLU A 51 -1.90 10.51 12.45
CA GLU A 51 -2.04 11.93 12.84
C GLU A 51 -0.80 12.76 12.46
N LEU A 52 0.40 12.22 12.62
CA LEU A 52 1.64 12.88 12.21
C LEU A 52 1.73 13.05 10.68
N ILE A 53 1.26 12.06 9.92
CA ILE A 53 1.20 12.15 8.46
C ILE A 53 0.17 13.19 8.03
N ILE A 54 -1.01 13.23 8.66
CA ILE A 54 -2.04 14.25 8.38
C ILE A 54 -1.50 15.65 8.67
N GLU A 55 -0.84 15.84 9.81
CA GLU A 55 -0.18 17.10 10.15
C GLU A 55 0.84 17.51 9.09
N ALA A 56 1.64 16.56 8.60
CA ALA A 56 2.63 16.82 7.56
C ALA A 56 1.97 17.19 6.21
N ILE A 57 0.88 16.51 5.82
CA ILE A 57 0.12 16.84 4.61
C ILE A 57 -0.41 18.27 4.67
N GLN A 58 -1.02 18.66 5.80
CA GLN A 58 -1.56 20.01 6.01
C GLN A 58 -0.45 21.07 6.03
N LYS A 59 0.66 20.83 6.73
CA LYS A 59 1.82 21.73 6.76
C LYS A 59 2.54 21.83 5.41
N ALA A 60 2.44 20.82 4.56
CA ALA A 60 2.91 20.87 3.18
C ALA A 60 2.02 21.70 2.25
N GLY A 61 0.85 22.17 2.74
CA GLY A 61 -0.10 22.97 1.99
C GLY A 61 -1.11 22.16 1.20
N TYR A 62 -1.24 20.84 1.48
CA TYR A 62 -2.19 19.97 0.80
C TYR A 62 -3.40 19.61 1.69
N VAL A 63 -4.48 19.22 1.03
CA VAL A 63 -5.73 18.81 1.70
C VAL A 63 -5.74 17.28 1.86
N PRO A 64 -5.75 16.77 3.13
CA PRO A 64 -5.83 15.33 3.38
C PRO A 64 -7.11 14.72 2.78
N GLY A 65 -6.99 13.55 2.17
CA GLY A 65 -8.09 12.83 1.54
C GLY A 65 -8.47 13.32 0.14
N THR A 66 -8.22 14.60 -0.18
CA THR A 66 -8.54 15.18 -1.50
C THR A 66 -7.33 15.23 -2.41
N GLN A 67 -6.19 15.66 -1.90
CA GLN A 67 -4.95 15.77 -2.67
C GLN A 67 -3.96 14.67 -2.30
N VAL A 68 -3.80 14.41 -1.02
CA VAL A 68 -2.98 13.32 -0.48
C VAL A 68 -3.82 12.51 0.49
N ALA A 69 -3.98 11.24 0.23
CA ALA A 69 -4.72 10.31 1.08
C ALA A 69 -3.77 9.29 1.72
N ILE A 70 -4.27 8.52 2.67
CA ILE A 70 -3.49 7.54 3.43
C ILE A 70 -3.79 6.15 2.91
N ALA A 71 -2.75 5.36 2.71
CA ALA A 71 -2.80 3.92 2.57
C ALA A 71 -2.07 3.28 3.76
N LEU A 72 -2.67 2.28 4.36
CA LEU A 72 -2.10 1.52 5.47
C LEU A 72 -1.67 0.14 4.99
N ASP A 73 -0.55 -0.33 5.49
CA ASP A 73 -0.15 -1.73 5.51
C ASP A 73 -0.09 -2.16 6.97
N MET A 74 -1.01 -3.02 7.39
CA MET A 74 -1.15 -3.39 8.80
C MET A 74 -0.35 -4.64 9.17
N ALA A 75 0.03 -5.45 8.18
CA ALA A 75 0.78 -6.70 8.36
C ALA A 75 0.21 -7.58 9.48
N SER A 76 -1.12 -7.75 9.50
CA SER A 76 -1.84 -8.26 10.69
C SER A 76 -1.59 -9.74 10.97
N THR A 77 -0.95 -10.48 10.06
CA THR A 77 -0.55 -11.88 10.31
C THR A 77 0.43 -11.96 11.48
N GLU A 78 1.36 -10.99 11.64
CA GLU A 78 2.27 -10.97 12.78
C GLU A 78 1.52 -10.79 14.11
N MET A 79 0.50 -9.90 14.15
CA MET A 79 -0.34 -9.71 15.34
C MET A 79 -1.12 -10.98 15.71
N TRP A 80 -1.55 -11.72 14.70
CA TRP A 80 -2.24 -13.00 14.85
C TRP A 80 -1.31 -14.08 15.43
N GLU A 81 -0.09 -14.19 14.90
CA GLU A 81 0.90 -15.15 15.41
C GLU A 81 1.34 -14.81 16.85
N GLU A 82 1.48 -13.54 17.20
CA GLU A 82 1.77 -13.12 18.58
C GLU A 82 0.60 -13.47 19.53
N ALA A 83 -0.65 -13.32 19.09
CA ALA A 83 -1.81 -13.76 19.89
C ALA A 83 -1.80 -15.27 20.16
N LYS A 84 -1.44 -16.10 19.17
CA LYS A 84 -1.29 -17.55 19.34
C LYS A 84 -0.25 -17.93 20.38
N LYS A 85 0.90 -17.20 20.43
CA LYS A 85 1.95 -17.44 21.43
C LYS A 85 1.46 -17.26 22.86
N ILE A 86 0.47 -16.40 23.08
CA ILE A 86 -0.16 -16.20 24.39
C ILE A 86 -1.46 -17.03 24.57
N GLY A 87 -1.69 -18.00 23.69
CA GLY A 87 -2.84 -18.92 23.76
C GLY A 87 -4.19 -18.30 23.44
N LYS A 88 -4.23 -17.22 22.65
CA LYS A 88 -5.46 -16.52 22.27
C LYS A 88 -5.69 -16.55 20.76
N GLU A 89 -6.95 -16.58 20.34
CA GLU A 89 -7.36 -16.48 18.94
C GLU A 89 -7.84 -15.06 18.66
N GLY A 90 -7.05 -14.29 17.89
CA GLY A 90 -7.29 -12.90 17.59
C GLY A 90 -5.99 -12.16 17.28
N TYR A 91 -5.91 -10.89 17.59
CA TYR A 91 -4.83 -9.99 17.22
C TYR A 91 -4.20 -9.35 18.46
N TYR A 92 -2.89 -9.51 18.64
CA TYR A 92 -2.17 -8.96 19.78
C TYR A 92 -1.25 -7.82 19.36
N PHE A 93 -1.54 -6.64 19.86
CA PHE A 93 -0.75 -5.44 19.68
C PHE A 93 0.34 -5.39 20.75
N TRP A 94 1.52 -5.91 20.44
CA TRP A 94 2.58 -6.11 21.43
C TRP A 94 3.13 -4.82 22.03
N LYS A 95 3.04 -3.70 21.31
CA LYS A 95 3.57 -2.42 21.74
C LYS A 95 2.80 -1.82 22.92
N ASN A 96 1.48 -1.90 22.87
CA ASN A 96 0.58 -1.39 23.92
C ASN A 96 -0.07 -2.51 24.75
N HIS A 97 0.34 -3.77 24.52
CA HIS A 97 -0.17 -4.95 25.22
C HIS A 97 -1.69 -5.16 25.10
N GLN A 98 -2.29 -4.68 24.02
CA GLN A 98 -3.71 -4.85 23.79
C GLN A 98 -4.00 -6.12 22.96
N PHE A 99 -5.04 -6.82 23.34
CA PHE A 99 -5.58 -7.93 22.57
C PHE A 99 -6.93 -7.53 22.00
N LYS A 100 -7.16 -7.88 20.73
CA LYS A 100 -8.45 -7.73 20.06
C LYS A 100 -8.91 -9.08 19.55
N THR A 101 -10.17 -9.40 19.76
CA THR A 101 -10.85 -10.51 19.07
C THR A 101 -10.95 -10.20 17.57
N LYS A 102 -11.33 -11.18 16.77
CA LYS A 102 -11.57 -10.98 15.33
C LYS A 102 -12.57 -9.84 15.06
N GLU A 103 -13.68 -9.83 15.79
CA GLU A 103 -14.70 -8.81 15.64
C GLU A 103 -14.19 -7.43 16.07
N GLU A 104 -13.52 -7.33 17.21
CA GLU A 104 -12.93 -6.06 17.68
C GLU A 104 -11.86 -5.52 16.71
N MET A 105 -11.14 -6.39 15.99
CA MET A 105 -10.19 -5.97 14.96
C MET A 105 -10.90 -5.39 13.74
N ILE A 106 -11.99 -6.00 13.31
CA ILE A 106 -12.83 -5.46 12.22
C ILE A 106 -13.43 -4.11 12.64
N ASP A 107 -13.96 -4.01 13.85
CA ASP A 107 -14.50 -2.74 14.40
C ASP A 107 -13.42 -1.65 14.45
N PHE A 108 -12.21 -1.99 14.86
CA PHE A 108 -11.07 -1.06 14.88
C PHE A 108 -10.76 -0.54 13.49
N ILE A 109 -10.66 -1.41 12.49
CA ILE A 109 -10.40 -1.02 11.10
C ILE A 109 -11.53 -0.12 10.56
N GLU A 110 -12.79 -0.48 10.83
CA GLU A 110 -13.94 0.33 10.43
C GLU A 110 -13.92 1.73 11.07
N GLN A 111 -13.51 1.83 12.33
CA GLN A 111 -13.35 3.11 13.02
C GLN A 111 -12.23 3.95 12.41
N LEU A 112 -11.08 3.36 12.06
CA LEU A 112 -9.99 4.06 11.39
C LEU A 112 -10.44 4.64 10.04
N VAL A 113 -11.18 3.86 9.24
CA VAL A 113 -11.71 4.30 7.95
C VAL A 113 -12.71 5.46 8.11
N LYS A 114 -13.53 5.44 9.15
CA LYS A 114 -14.50 6.53 9.44
C LYS A 114 -13.83 7.80 9.94
N LYS A 115 -12.74 7.66 10.70
CA LYS A 115 -12.07 8.78 11.39
C LYS A 115 -11.04 9.50 10.51
N TYR A 116 -10.36 8.78 9.64
CA TYR A 116 -9.20 9.28 8.90
C TYR A 116 -9.38 9.18 7.37
N PRO A 117 -8.67 9.97 6.58
CA PRO A 117 -8.75 9.95 5.13
C PRO A 117 -7.99 8.76 4.53
N ILE A 118 -8.34 7.55 4.97
CA ILE A 118 -7.79 6.29 4.51
C ILE A 118 -8.55 5.82 3.28
N ILE A 119 -7.84 5.47 2.23
CA ILE A 119 -8.41 4.98 0.96
C ILE A 119 -7.99 3.54 0.63
N SER A 120 -6.99 3.01 1.33
CA SER A 120 -6.47 1.67 1.09
C SER A 120 -5.95 1.05 2.38
N ILE A 121 -6.24 -0.22 2.59
CA ILE A 121 -5.73 -1.03 3.70
C ILE A 121 -5.21 -2.35 3.14
N GLU A 122 -3.91 -2.58 3.34
CA GLU A 122 -3.22 -3.80 2.98
C GLU A 122 -3.11 -4.69 4.21
N ASP A 123 -3.37 -5.97 4.03
CA ASP A 123 -3.30 -7.03 5.05
C ASP A 123 -3.89 -6.62 6.41
N GLY A 124 -5.11 -6.06 6.35
CA GLY A 124 -5.83 -5.61 7.54
C GLY A 124 -6.17 -6.74 8.51
N LEU A 125 -6.19 -7.98 8.05
CA LEU A 125 -6.42 -9.19 8.83
C LEU A 125 -5.40 -10.27 8.43
N ALA A 126 -5.27 -11.31 9.25
CA ALA A 126 -4.34 -12.41 9.01
C ALA A 126 -4.67 -13.19 7.71
N GLU A 127 -3.65 -13.70 7.05
CA GLU A 127 -3.71 -14.35 5.74
C GLU A 127 -4.58 -15.61 5.65
N GLU A 128 -4.87 -16.22 6.78
CA GLU A 128 -5.75 -17.41 6.86
C GLU A 128 -7.10 -17.12 7.53
N ASP A 129 -7.36 -15.90 7.97
CA ASP A 129 -8.64 -15.50 8.61
C ASP A 129 -9.71 -15.09 7.57
N TRP A 130 -9.99 -15.97 6.61
CA TRP A 130 -10.85 -15.74 5.44
C TRP A 130 -12.26 -15.27 5.79
N GLU A 131 -12.84 -15.79 6.87
CA GLU A 131 -14.19 -15.40 7.29
C GLU A 131 -14.23 -13.97 7.81
N SER A 132 -13.22 -13.56 8.59
CA SER A 132 -13.10 -12.18 9.05
C SER A 132 -12.83 -11.21 7.88
N TRP A 133 -12.01 -11.63 6.91
CA TRP A 133 -11.78 -10.87 5.68
C TRP A 133 -13.09 -10.67 4.89
N LYS A 134 -13.94 -11.67 4.81
CA LYS A 134 -15.25 -11.57 4.16
C LYS A 134 -16.15 -10.55 4.86
N GLU A 135 -16.21 -10.58 6.19
CA GLU A 135 -17.00 -9.62 6.97
C GLU A 135 -16.41 -8.20 6.84
N LEU A 136 -15.10 -8.04 6.92
CA LEU A 136 -14.42 -6.75 6.70
C LEU A 136 -14.75 -6.19 5.31
N THR A 137 -14.67 -7.03 4.29
CA THR A 137 -14.98 -6.61 2.90
C THR A 137 -16.42 -6.12 2.77
N LYS A 138 -17.36 -6.82 3.39
CA LYS A 138 -18.77 -6.42 3.41
C LYS A 138 -18.98 -5.07 4.09
N ARG A 139 -18.26 -4.78 5.19
CA ARG A 139 -18.44 -3.54 5.98
C ARG A 139 -17.80 -2.33 5.29
N VAL A 140 -16.56 -2.44 4.81
CA VAL A 140 -15.80 -1.28 4.34
C VAL A 140 -15.33 -1.36 2.89
N GLY A 141 -15.44 -2.50 2.21
CA GLY A 141 -14.90 -2.70 0.87
C GLY A 141 -15.50 -1.81 -0.23
N LYS A 142 -16.64 -1.16 0.02
CA LYS A 142 -17.21 -0.14 -0.88
C LYS A 142 -16.65 1.27 -0.65
N GLN A 143 -15.96 1.49 0.46
CA GLN A 143 -15.43 2.79 0.88
C GLN A 143 -13.93 2.87 0.66
N VAL A 144 -13.21 1.75 0.84
CA VAL A 144 -11.77 1.68 0.76
C VAL A 144 -11.32 0.49 -0.07
N GLN A 145 -10.12 0.59 -0.61
CA GLN A 145 -9.41 -0.50 -1.22
C GLN A 145 -8.91 -1.45 -0.13
N LEU A 146 -9.26 -2.73 -0.22
CA LEU A 146 -8.78 -3.80 0.64
C LEU A 146 -7.83 -4.67 -0.15
N VAL A 147 -6.55 -4.63 0.21
CA VAL A 147 -5.46 -5.24 -0.55
C VAL A 147 -4.97 -6.49 0.15
N GLY A 148 -4.96 -7.62 -0.56
CA GLY A 148 -4.28 -8.82 -0.08
C GLY A 148 -2.85 -8.87 -0.62
N ASP A 149 -1.85 -8.82 0.27
CA ASP A 149 -0.46 -9.18 0.03
C ASP A 149 -0.24 -10.64 0.45
N ASP A 150 -0.04 -10.90 1.74
CA ASP A 150 0.13 -12.26 2.26
C ASP A 150 -1.12 -13.13 2.06
N LEU A 151 -2.29 -12.51 2.05
CA LEU A 151 -3.54 -13.19 1.73
C LEU A 151 -3.50 -13.89 0.37
N PHE A 152 -2.93 -13.27 -0.65
CA PHE A 152 -2.96 -13.76 -2.03
C PHE A 152 -1.60 -14.20 -2.58
N VAL A 153 -0.49 -13.66 -2.09
CA VAL A 153 0.92 -13.95 -2.47
C VAL A 153 1.13 -14.02 -4.00
N THR A 154 0.49 -13.13 -4.76
CA THR A 154 0.52 -13.10 -6.22
C THR A 154 0.12 -14.45 -6.87
N ASN A 155 -0.72 -15.23 -6.19
CA ASN A 155 -1.08 -16.60 -6.58
C ASN A 155 -2.53 -16.69 -7.06
N GLN A 156 -2.72 -17.16 -8.30
CA GLN A 156 -4.05 -17.29 -8.93
C GLN A 156 -5.03 -18.13 -8.10
N LYS A 157 -4.57 -19.23 -7.47
CA LYS A 157 -5.47 -20.11 -6.71
C LYS A 157 -5.98 -19.43 -5.45
N ARG A 158 -5.09 -18.68 -4.75
CA ARG A 158 -5.50 -17.91 -3.58
C ARG A 158 -6.41 -16.74 -3.97
N LEU A 159 -6.09 -16.04 -5.08
CA LEU A 159 -6.94 -14.99 -5.62
C LEU A 159 -8.32 -15.54 -6.01
N GLN A 160 -8.39 -16.68 -6.72
CA GLN A 160 -9.66 -17.32 -7.07
C GLN A 160 -10.49 -17.66 -5.83
N LYS A 161 -9.86 -18.21 -4.77
CA LYS A 161 -10.54 -18.44 -3.49
C LYS A 161 -11.11 -17.13 -2.92
N GLY A 162 -10.37 -16.04 -2.96
CA GLY A 162 -10.85 -14.73 -2.51
C GLY A 162 -12.04 -14.23 -3.32
N ILE A 163 -11.99 -14.38 -4.64
CA ILE A 163 -13.08 -14.05 -5.57
C ILE A 163 -14.33 -14.86 -5.20
N ASP A 164 -14.20 -16.17 -5.07
CA ASP A 164 -15.32 -17.08 -4.76
C ASP A 164 -15.96 -16.78 -3.40
N MET A 165 -15.17 -16.31 -2.45
CA MET A 165 -15.62 -15.92 -1.10
C MET A 165 -16.05 -14.46 -0.99
N ALA A 166 -15.88 -13.63 -2.03
CA ALA A 166 -16.07 -12.18 -2.00
C ALA A 166 -15.20 -11.48 -0.93
N VAL A 167 -13.92 -11.80 -0.92
CA VAL A 167 -12.92 -11.32 0.04
C VAL A 167 -11.97 -10.33 -0.64
N ALA A 168 -11.74 -9.18 -0.02
CA ALA A 168 -10.92 -8.08 -0.54
C ALA A 168 -11.50 -7.48 -1.85
N ASN A 169 -10.80 -6.57 -2.47
CA ASN A 169 -11.13 -5.99 -3.78
C ASN A 169 -9.87 -5.60 -4.57
N SER A 170 -8.71 -5.92 -4.04
CA SER A 170 -7.41 -5.58 -4.63
C SER A 170 -6.36 -6.61 -4.25
N ILE A 171 -5.34 -6.75 -5.08
CA ILE A 171 -4.21 -7.64 -4.85
C ILE A 171 -2.89 -6.89 -5.02
N LEU A 172 -1.94 -7.14 -4.11
CA LEU A 172 -0.57 -6.72 -4.28
C LEU A 172 0.16 -7.70 -5.20
N ILE A 173 0.89 -7.19 -6.16
CA ILE A 173 1.62 -7.98 -7.17
C ILE A 173 3.11 -7.87 -6.94
N LYS A 174 3.73 -8.97 -6.56
CA LYS A 174 5.16 -9.12 -6.37
C LYS A 174 5.68 -10.23 -7.31
N PRO A 175 6.28 -9.92 -8.47
CA PRO A 175 6.64 -10.93 -9.46
C PRO A 175 7.48 -12.08 -8.90
N ASN A 176 8.35 -11.81 -7.93
CA ASN A 176 9.20 -12.83 -7.33
C ASN A 176 8.50 -13.71 -6.28
N GLN A 177 7.26 -13.40 -5.85
CA GLN A 177 6.46 -14.31 -5.00
C GLN A 177 5.98 -15.52 -5.79
N ILE A 178 5.59 -15.31 -7.05
CA ILE A 178 5.14 -16.41 -7.92
C ILE A 178 6.30 -16.96 -8.77
N GLY A 179 7.25 -16.13 -9.18
CA GLY A 179 8.53 -16.53 -9.75
C GLY A 179 8.68 -16.37 -11.25
N THR A 180 7.60 -16.24 -12.01
CA THR A 180 7.65 -15.99 -13.46
C THR A 180 6.81 -14.80 -13.87
N ILE A 181 7.20 -14.12 -14.94
CA ILE A 181 6.42 -13.01 -15.51
C ILE A 181 5.09 -13.53 -16.07
N THR A 182 5.06 -14.70 -16.66
CA THR A 182 3.83 -15.30 -17.20
C THR A 182 2.79 -15.48 -16.09
N GLU A 183 3.13 -16.16 -15.00
CA GLU A 183 2.21 -16.36 -13.87
C GLU A 183 1.80 -15.03 -13.21
N THR A 184 2.71 -14.04 -13.18
CA THR A 184 2.41 -12.69 -12.71
C THR A 184 1.34 -12.04 -13.58
N LEU A 185 1.51 -12.06 -14.90
CA LEU A 185 0.55 -11.49 -15.85
C LEU A 185 -0.79 -12.22 -15.81
N ASP A 186 -0.78 -13.54 -15.71
CA ASP A 186 -1.99 -14.36 -15.59
C ASP A 186 -2.77 -14.01 -14.30
N THR A 187 -2.06 -13.75 -13.20
CA THR A 187 -2.68 -13.31 -11.93
C THR A 187 -3.29 -11.92 -12.08
N ILE A 188 -2.60 -10.99 -12.74
CA ILE A 188 -3.11 -9.65 -13.02
C ILE A 188 -4.36 -9.71 -13.90
N GLU A 189 -4.35 -10.55 -14.94
CA GLU A 189 -5.49 -10.72 -15.83
C GLU A 189 -6.71 -11.28 -15.09
N LEU A 190 -6.50 -12.31 -14.27
CA LEU A 190 -7.55 -12.87 -13.40
C LEU A 190 -8.13 -11.78 -12.48
N ALA A 191 -7.29 -10.98 -11.83
CA ALA A 191 -7.74 -9.88 -10.98
C ALA A 191 -8.64 -8.90 -11.74
N LYS A 192 -8.21 -8.46 -12.93
CA LYS A 192 -8.96 -7.53 -13.78
C LYS A 192 -10.30 -8.11 -14.25
N GLN A 193 -10.35 -9.38 -14.62
CA GLN A 193 -11.58 -10.05 -15.07
C GLN A 193 -12.67 -10.02 -14.01
N TYR A 194 -12.29 -10.05 -12.73
CA TYR A 194 -13.22 -10.03 -11.61
C TYR A 194 -13.33 -8.67 -10.90
N GLY A 195 -12.77 -7.60 -11.51
CA GLY A 195 -12.88 -6.24 -11.00
C GLY A 195 -11.99 -5.93 -9.78
N TYR A 196 -10.98 -6.76 -9.51
CA TYR A 196 -9.97 -6.45 -8.50
C TYR A 196 -8.95 -5.47 -9.08
N HIS A 197 -8.56 -4.50 -8.26
CA HIS A 197 -7.44 -3.62 -8.59
C HIS A 197 -6.11 -4.33 -8.33
N THR A 198 -5.08 -3.93 -9.09
CA THR A 198 -3.73 -4.46 -8.93
C THR A 198 -2.78 -3.35 -8.53
N ILE A 199 -1.93 -3.60 -7.54
CA ILE A 199 -0.87 -2.70 -7.11
C ILE A 199 0.46 -3.40 -7.34
N ILE A 200 1.28 -2.88 -8.24
CA ILE A 200 2.62 -3.44 -8.46
C ILE A 200 3.51 -3.02 -7.30
N SER A 201 4.22 -3.96 -6.71
CA SER A 201 4.96 -3.74 -5.47
C SER A 201 6.42 -4.12 -5.55
N HIS A 202 7.23 -3.34 -4.83
CA HIS A 202 8.60 -3.67 -4.46
C HIS A 202 8.66 -4.75 -3.38
N ARG A 203 9.86 -5.06 -2.91
CA ARG A 203 10.15 -5.84 -1.70
C ARG A 203 10.93 -4.98 -0.72
N SER A 204 10.99 -5.43 0.57
CA SER A 204 11.82 -4.75 1.59
C SER A 204 13.30 -4.74 1.19
N GLY A 205 13.82 -5.86 0.68
CA GLY A 205 15.11 -5.93 0.02
C GLY A 205 14.98 -5.60 -1.46
N GLU A 206 15.54 -4.48 -1.90
CA GLU A 206 15.48 -3.98 -3.27
C GLU A 206 16.84 -3.60 -3.83
N THR A 207 16.89 -3.48 -5.16
CA THR A 207 18.02 -2.96 -5.92
C THR A 207 17.58 -1.72 -6.72
N GLU A 208 18.47 -1.16 -7.53
CA GLU A 208 18.14 -0.07 -8.45
C GLU A 208 17.39 -0.53 -9.72
N ASP A 209 17.09 -1.82 -9.85
CA ASP A 209 16.27 -2.34 -10.96
C ASP A 209 14.91 -1.65 -11.01
N THR A 210 14.44 -1.35 -12.22
CA THR A 210 13.21 -0.57 -12.44
C THR A 210 12.10 -1.36 -13.12
N THR A 211 12.26 -2.65 -13.30
CA THR A 211 11.33 -3.54 -14.03
C THR A 211 9.90 -3.41 -13.51
N ILE A 212 9.69 -3.28 -12.19
CA ILE A 212 8.34 -3.13 -11.63
C ILE A 212 7.65 -1.84 -12.07
N ALA A 213 8.40 -0.77 -12.35
CA ALA A 213 7.83 0.46 -12.89
C ALA A 213 7.35 0.25 -14.34
N ASP A 214 8.13 -0.44 -15.17
CA ASP A 214 7.74 -0.79 -16.53
C ASP A 214 6.52 -1.72 -16.54
N ILE A 215 6.48 -2.74 -15.68
CA ILE A 215 5.31 -3.64 -15.53
C ILE A 215 4.06 -2.83 -15.14
N ALA A 216 4.16 -1.93 -14.14
CA ALA A 216 3.03 -1.13 -13.68
C ALA A 216 2.39 -0.33 -14.81
N VAL A 217 3.20 0.26 -15.69
CA VAL A 217 2.73 1.01 -16.85
C VAL A 217 2.21 0.06 -17.93
N ALA A 218 2.94 -0.99 -18.26
CA ALA A 218 2.58 -1.94 -19.31
C ALA A 218 1.23 -2.62 -19.08
N VAL A 219 0.94 -2.98 -17.83
CA VAL A 219 -0.34 -3.62 -17.48
C VAL A 219 -1.44 -2.62 -17.14
N GLY A 220 -1.15 -1.32 -17.14
CA GLY A 220 -2.12 -0.29 -16.77
C GLY A 220 -2.64 -0.46 -15.33
N ALA A 221 -1.76 -0.81 -14.38
CA ALA A 221 -2.13 -1.03 -12.98
C ALA A 221 -2.69 0.23 -12.30
N GLY A 222 -2.24 1.40 -12.74
CA GLY A 222 -2.63 2.69 -12.17
C GLY A 222 -2.05 2.97 -10.78
N GLN A 223 -1.45 1.98 -10.15
CA GLN A 223 -0.91 2.03 -8.79
C GLN A 223 0.42 1.30 -8.68
N ILE A 224 1.31 1.83 -7.84
CA ILE A 224 2.59 1.20 -7.48
C ILE A 224 2.88 1.45 -5.99
N LYS A 225 3.34 0.42 -5.27
CA LYS A 225 3.92 0.51 -3.93
C LYS A 225 5.43 0.32 -4.07
N THR A 226 6.22 1.40 -3.94
CA THR A 226 7.65 1.33 -4.20
C THR A 226 8.51 2.10 -3.20
N GLY A 227 8.02 2.27 -2.00
CA GLY A 227 8.72 2.92 -0.89
C GLY A 227 8.61 4.44 -0.88
N ALA A 228 9.19 5.05 0.13
CA ALA A 228 9.27 6.49 0.26
C ALA A 228 10.24 7.08 -0.80
N PRO A 229 10.13 8.37 -1.15
CA PRO A 229 11.05 9.02 -2.10
C PRO A 229 12.42 9.29 -1.44
N CYS A 230 13.04 8.25 -0.97
CA CYS A 230 14.32 8.22 -0.26
C CYS A 230 14.99 6.88 -0.55
N ARG A 231 16.33 6.84 -0.56
CA ARG A 231 17.17 5.70 -0.98
C ARG A 231 17.12 5.46 -2.49
N THR A 232 18.27 5.17 -3.10
CA THR A 232 18.42 5.04 -4.54
C THR A 232 17.61 3.88 -5.11
N ASP A 233 17.54 2.77 -4.39
CA ASP A 233 16.76 1.58 -4.72
C ASP A 233 15.24 1.87 -4.85
N ARG A 234 14.73 2.90 -4.21
CA ARG A 234 13.34 3.37 -4.33
C ARG A 234 13.21 4.48 -5.38
N VAL A 235 14.09 5.47 -5.32
CA VAL A 235 14.06 6.64 -6.21
C VAL A 235 14.26 6.24 -7.68
N ALA A 236 15.01 5.18 -7.97
CA ALA A 236 15.17 4.64 -9.31
C ALA A 236 13.82 4.35 -10.01
N LYS A 237 12.86 3.75 -9.29
CA LYS A 237 11.52 3.44 -9.80
C LYS A 237 10.72 4.71 -10.10
N TYR A 238 10.78 5.71 -9.21
CA TYR A 238 10.14 7.01 -9.44
C TYR A 238 10.73 7.74 -10.65
N ASN A 239 12.06 7.73 -10.81
CA ASN A 239 12.72 8.31 -11.99
C ASN A 239 12.32 7.58 -13.27
N ARG A 240 12.20 6.25 -13.23
CA ARG A 240 11.73 5.48 -14.38
C ARG A 240 10.30 5.84 -14.76
N LEU A 241 9.40 5.95 -13.79
CA LEU A 241 8.02 6.38 -14.03
C LEU A 241 7.93 7.82 -14.57
N LEU A 242 8.80 8.74 -14.10
CA LEU A 242 8.91 10.07 -14.68
C LEU A 242 9.27 9.99 -16.17
N ASN A 243 10.31 9.23 -16.53
CA ASN A 243 10.71 9.05 -17.92
C ASN A 243 9.57 8.44 -18.76
N LEU A 244 8.90 7.39 -18.26
CA LEU A 244 7.77 6.78 -18.95
C LEU A 244 6.60 7.76 -19.14
N SER A 245 6.34 8.65 -18.18
CA SER A 245 5.28 9.65 -18.27
C SER A 245 5.53 10.72 -19.31
N LEU A 246 6.78 10.88 -19.77
CA LEU A 246 7.17 11.88 -20.76
C LEU A 246 7.21 11.34 -22.20
N ILE A 247 7.11 10.02 -22.39
CA ILE A 247 7.22 9.40 -23.73
C ILE A 247 6.20 9.98 -24.70
N HIS A 248 4.96 10.21 -24.26
CA HIS A 248 3.92 10.78 -25.11
C HIS A 248 4.02 12.31 -25.32
N ILE A 249 4.84 12.99 -24.52
CA ILE A 249 5.03 14.44 -24.60
C ILE A 249 6.23 14.77 -25.51
N SER A 250 7.24 13.91 -25.56
CA SER A 250 8.50 14.13 -26.25
C SER A 250 8.55 13.55 -27.68
N GLU A 251 7.61 12.71 -28.07
CA GLU A 251 7.47 12.30 -29.47
C GLU A 251 6.47 13.22 -30.20
N PRO A 252 6.93 14.16 -31.05
CA PRO A 252 6.06 14.71 -32.06
C PRO A 252 5.56 13.54 -32.90
N THR A 253 4.24 13.46 -33.09
CA THR A 253 3.56 12.46 -33.91
C THR A 253 4.45 12.00 -35.07
N ARG A 254 5.08 10.83 -34.97
CA ARG A 254 5.59 10.14 -36.16
C ARG A 254 4.36 9.80 -37.00
N PRO A 255 4.25 10.31 -38.24
CA PRO A 255 3.24 9.78 -39.15
C PRO A 255 3.54 8.28 -39.30
N LEU A 256 2.56 7.46 -38.95
CA LEU A 256 2.57 6.06 -39.32
C LEU A 256 2.49 6.04 -40.86
N TYR A 257 3.63 5.96 -41.53
CA TYR A 257 3.67 5.49 -42.89
C TYR A 257 3.43 3.97 -42.85
N ILE A 258 2.25 3.58 -43.21
CA ILE A 258 1.91 2.21 -43.57
C ILE A 258 2.52 1.93 -44.94
#